data_a131674bdcfb6738a0c153c92e7bda94
#
_entry.id   a131674bdcfb6738a0c153c92e7bda94
#
_cell.length_a   1.000
_cell.length_b   1.000
_cell.length_c   1.000
_cell.angle_alpha   90.00
_cell.angle_beta   90.00
_cell.angle_gamma   90.00
#
_symmetry.space_group_name_H-M   'P 1'
#
loop_
_entity.id
_entity.type
_entity.pdbx_description
1 polymer ?
#
loop_
_entity_poly.entity_id
_entity_poly.type
_entity_poly.pdbx_seq_one_letter_code
_entity_poly.pdbx_strand_id
1 'polypeptide(L)'
;MKIIDLSQTLYDHMPVYPGDADVIIEQAQTFAKDGWNMKRIHINLYDGTHVNIPIHGTKNGRNLDSYIIDDFIGKSFLFMSEKDIKKGYGVIFSDKNIDWDLAKIIVKRKPKFIGLSEKFEFDIEIEKFLLEKEIISYERLANTQKLPKEFMFYGVPLNIKEADGSPVRAFAVF
;
A
#
# COMPACT_ATOMS: atom_id res chain seq x y z
N MET A 1 -3.02 -17.01 -17.14
CA MET A 1 -3.14 -15.86 -16.21
C MET A 1 -3.13 -16.43 -14.80
N LYS A 2 -2.19 -16.02 -13.97
CA LYS A 2 -2.10 -16.38 -12.55
C LYS A 2 -2.23 -15.12 -11.72
N ILE A 3 -2.95 -15.20 -10.59
CA ILE A 3 -3.17 -14.07 -9.68
C ILE A 3 -2.60 -14.42 -8.31
N ILE A 4 -1.88 -13.47 -7.72
CA ILE A 4 -1.43 -13.54 -6.32
C ILE A 4 -2.08 -12.37 -5.58
N ASP A 5 -2.86 -12.70 -4.55
CA ASP A 5 -3.39 -11.73 -3.59
C ASP A 5 -2.26 -11.24 -2.69
N LEU A 6 -2.05 -9.94 -2.66
CA LEU A 6 -1.00 -9.27 -1.89
C LEU A 6 -1.55 -8.53 -0.68
N SER A 7 -2.82 -8.78 -0.31
CA SER A 7 -3.47 -8.05 0.77
C SER A 7 -3.58 -8.90 2.04
N GLN A 8 -3.38 -8.25 3.16
CA GLN A 8 -3.77 -8.77 4.46
C GLN A 8 -5.30 -8.81 4.58
N THR A 9 -5.80 -9.78 5.32
CA THR A 9 -7.23 -9.80 5.68
C THR A 9 -7.46 -8.81 6.82
N LEU A 10 -8.44 -7.93 6.65
CA LEU A 10 -8.93 -7.09 7.75
C LEU A 10 -9.88 -7.91 8.65
N TYR A 11 -9.67 -7.85 9.95
CA TYR A 11 -10.51 -8.51 10.94
C TYR A 11 -10.63 -7.68 12.21
N ASP A 12 -11.69 -7.92 12.95
CA ASP A 12 -12.00 -7.21 14.17
C ASP A 12 -10.87 -7.34 15.19
N HIS A 13 -10.44 -6.19 15.77
CA HIS A 13 -9.30 -6.10 16.68
C HIS A 13 -7.98 -6.67 16.14
N MET A 14 -7.74 -6.56 14.82
CA MET A 14 -6.42 -6.88 14.27
C MET A 14 -5.35 -5.93 14.82
N PRO A 15 -4.07 -6.33 14.87
CA PRO A 15 -2.99 -5.45 15.29
C PRO A 15 -2.90 -4.19 14.43
N VAL A 16 -2.84 -3.04 15.09
CA VAL A 16 -2.65 -1.72 14.48
C VAL A 16 -1.31 -1.12 14.90
N TYR A 17 -0.96 0.04 14.35
CA TYR A 17 0.22 0.77 14.79
C TYR A 17 0.06 1.22 16.26
N PRO A 18 1.11 1.16 17.10
CA PRO A 18 1.01 1.54 18.51
C PRO A 18 0.50 2.99 18.69
N GLY A 19 -0.64 3.12 19.37
CA GLY A 19 -1.32 4.41 19.60
C GLY A 19 -2.48 4.71 18.67
N ASP A 20 -2.66 3.94 17.61
CA ASP A 20 -3.83 4.06 16.74
C ASP A 20 -5.08 3.42 17.36
N ALA A 21 -6.24 3.84 16.86
CA ALA A 21 -7.51 3.25 17.25
C ALA A 21 -7.66 1.83 16.70
N ASP A 22 -8.31 0.96 17.44
CA ASP A 22 -8.58 -0.42 17.04
C ASP A 22 -9.40 -0.49 15.74
N VAL A 23 -9.12 -1.50 14.94
CA VAL A 23 -10.02 -1.93 13.87
C VAL A 23 -11.27 -2.55 14.49
N ILE A 24 -12.44 -1.99 14.18
CA ILE A 24 -13.73 -2.52 14.65
C ILE A 24 -14.57 -2.96 13.48
N ILE A 25 -14.98 -4.23 13.48
CA ILE A 25 -15.91 -4.79 12.48
C ILE A 25 -17.14 -5.33 13.19
N GLU A 26 -18.17 -4.50 13.28
CA GLU A 26 -19.39 -4.81 14.02
C GLU A 26 -20.55 -5.26 13.13
N GLN A 27 -21.44 -6.06 13.70
CA GLN A 27 -22.71 -6.42 13.06
C GLN A 27 -23.73 -5.29 13.27
N ALA A 28 -23.95 -4.47 12.23
CA ALA A 28 -24.88 -3.33 12.29
C ALA A 28 -26.33 -3.77 12.12
N GLN A 29 -26.61 -4.80 11.28
CA GLN A 29 -27.94 -5.38 11.08
C GLN A 29 -27.83 -6.89 10.91
N THR A 30 -28.89 -7.62 11.30
CA THR A 30 -28.98 -9.08 11.18
C THR A 30 -30.18 -9.50 10.35
N PHE A 31 -30.07 -10.58 9.59
CA PHE A 31 -31.16 -11.09 8.76
C PHE A 31 -32.43 -11.37 9.59
N ALA A 32 -32.28 -11.87 10.82
CA ALA A 32 -33.41 -12.23 11.68
C ALA A 32 -34.25 -11.02 12.13
N LYS A 33 -33.61 -9.83 12.29
CA LYS A 33 -34.31 -8.62 12.73
C LYS A 33 -34.68 -7.68 11.59
N ASP A 34 -33.77 -7.59 10.58
CA ASP A 34 -33.77 -6.50 9.61
C ASP A 34 -34.03 -7.00 8.18
N GLY A 35 -34.08 -8.34 7.96
CA GLY A 35 -34.24 -8.95 6.65
C GLY A 35 -32.98 -9.01 5.79
N TRP A 36 -31.84 -8.50 6.29
CA TRP A 36 -30.52 -8.58 5.66
C TRP A 36 -29.41 -8.54 6.71
N ASN A 37 -28.19 -8.87 6.30
CA ASN A 37 -27.00 -8.74 7.11
C ASN A 37 -26.21 -7.52 6.66
N MET A 38 -25.80 -6.65 7.60
CA MET A 38 -24.94 -5.51 7.32
C MET A 38 -23.84 -5.42 8.39
N LYS A 39 -22.60 -5.31 7.96
CA LYS A 39 -21.48 -4.99 8.83
C LYS A 39 -21.07 -3.54 8.64
N ARG A 40 -20.51 -2.96 9.70
CA ARG A 40 -19.86 -1.66 9.70
C ARG A 40 -18.40 -1.87 10.03
N ILE A 41 -17.52 -1.11 9.36
CA ILE A 41 -16.09 -1.11 9.63
C ILE A 41 -15.64 0.28 10.05
N HIS A 42 -14.84 0.35 11.12
CA HIS A 42 -14.11 1.51 11.57
C HIS A 42 -12.64 1.16 11.48
N ILE A 43 -11.89 1.88 10.65
CA ILE A 43 -10.48 1.64 10.39
C ILE A 43 -9.76 2.97 10.15
N ASN A 44 -8.47 3.01 10.46
CA ASN A 44 -7.57 4.03 9.94
C ASN A 44 -7.23 3.70 8.48
N LEU A 45 -6.84 4.70 7.69
CA LEU A 45 -6.51 4.49 6.27
C LEU A 45 -5.24 3.65 6.06
N TYR A 46 -4.51 3.35 7.14
CA TYR A 46 -3.24 2.62 7.18
C TYR A 46 -3.36 1.21 7.79
N ASP A 47 -4.57 0.78 8.13
CA ASP A 47 -4.78 -0.56 8.68
C ASP A 47 -4.72 -1.62 7.57
N GLY A 48 -3.94 -2.68 7.82
CA GLY A 48 -3.68 -3.74 6.85
C GLY A 48 -2.87 -3.26 5.65
N THR A 49 -3.08 -3.88 4.48
CA THR A 49 -2.40 -3.47 3.24
C THR A 49 -2.98 -2.16 2.72
N HIS A 50 -2.13 -1.15 2.57
CA HIS A 50 -2.55 0.20 2.22
C HIS A 50 -1.56 0.89 1.28
N VAL A 51 -1.96 2.04 0.77
CA VAL A 51 -1.13 2.96 0.00
C VAL A 51 -0.98 4.28 0.76
N ASN A 52 0.25 4.78 0.84
CA ASN A 52 0.60 6.10 1.33
C ASN A 52 0.87 7.04 0.15
N ILE A 53 0.43 8.28 0.26
CA ILE A 53 0.64 9.31 -0.73
C ILE A 53 1.27 10.56 -0.08
N PRO A 54 1.84 11.49 -0.86
CA PRO A 54 2.66 12.58 -0.34
C PRO A 54 2.09 13.38 0.83
N ILE A 55 0.79 13.69 0.85
CA ILE A 55 0.22 14.49 1.95
C ILE A 55 0.32 13.80 3.32
N HIS A 56 0.45 12.48 3.36
CA HIS A 56 0.63 11.72 4.59
C HIS A 56 1.89 12.17 5.37
N GLY A 57 3.00 12.31 4.67
CA GLY A 57 4.31 12.66 5.28
C GLY A 57 4.72 14.12 5.07
N THR A 58 3.94 14.95 4.35
CA THR A 58 4.37 16.29 3.94
C THR A 58 3.27 17.33 4.09
N LYS A 59 3.64 18.55 4.47
CA LYS A 59 2.68 19.65 4.71
C LYS A 59 1.88 20.07 3.47
N ASN A 60 2.48 19.95 2.28
CA ASN A 60 1.90 20.43 1.02
C ASN A 60 1.90 19.32 -0.05
N GLY A 61 1.85 18.07 0.36
CA GLY A 61 1.78 16.92 -0.55
C GLY A 61 0.43 16.87 -1.29
N ARG A 62 0.39 16.09 -2.36
CA ARG A 62 -0.84 15.84 -3.10
C ARG A 62 -1.75 14.91 -2.30
N ASN A 63 -3.05 15.20 -2.29
CA ASN A 63 -4.10 14.34 -1.74
C ASN A 63 -4.42 13.18 -2.68
N LEU A 64 -5.04 12.12 -2.14
CA LEU A 64 -5.38 10.90 -2.87
C LEU A 64 -6.25 11.16 -4.10
N ASP A 65 -7.26 12.00 -4.00
CA ASP A 65 -8.20 12.35 -5.07
C ASP A 65 -7.60 13.23 -6.19
N SER A 66 -6.32 13.63 -6.05
CA SER A 66 -5.56 14.27 -7.12
C SER A 66 -4.83 13.29 -8.05
N TYR A 67 -4.88 11.98 -7.75
CA TYR A 67 -4.30 10.91 -8.55
C TYR A 67 -5.37 10.24 -9.42
N ILE A 68 -4.95 9.68 -10.54
CA ILE A 68 -5.84 8.88 -11.41
C ILE A 68 -5.59 7.39 -11.16
N ILE A 69 -6.56 6.54 -11.53
CA ILE A 69 -6.47 5.09 -11.33
C ILE A 69 -5.18 4.51 -11.91
N ASP A 70 -4.74 5.01 -13.06
CA ASP A 70 -3.51 4.54 -13.71
C ASP A 70 -2.28 4.68 -12.81
N ASP A 71 -2.21 5.68 -11.93
CA ASP A 71 -1.08 5.87 -11.02
C ASP A 71 -0.87 4.67 -10.07
N PHE A 72 -1.91 3.89 -9.81
CA PHE A 72 -1.96 2.77 -8.88
C PHE A 72 -1.86 1.38 -9.55
N ILE A 73 -1.68 1.34 -10.87
CA ILE A 73 -1.59 0.12 -11.67
C ILE A 73 -0.32 0.19 -12.52
N GLY A 74 0.40 -0.91 -12.65
CA GLY A 74 1.53 -0.90 -13.57
C GLY A 74 2.36 -2.17 -13.59
N LYS A 75 3.11 -2.30 -14.67
CA LYS A 75 4.17 -3.31 -14.77
C LYS A 75 5.17 -3.09 -13.65
N SER A 76 5.49 -4.14 -12.93
CA SER A 76 6.29 -4.08 -11.72
C SER A 76 7.36 -5.16 -11.70
N PHE A 77 8.39 -4.92 -10.91
CA PHE A 77 9.51 -5.84 -10.70
C PHE A 77 9.62 -6.22 -9.22
N LEU A 78 9.89 -7.48 -8.96
CA LEU A 78 10.39 -7.90 -7.66
C LEU A 78 11.84 -7.40 -7.53
N PHE A 79 12.13 -6.68 -6.44
CA PHE A 79 13.47 -6.15 -6.20
C PHE A 79 14.46 -7.28 -5.90
N MET A 80 15.46 -7.42 -6.73
CA MET A 80 16.61 -8.30 -6.53
C MET A 80 17.93 -7.49 -6.58
N SER A 81 17.91 -6.36 -7.27
CA SER A 81 19.04 -5.44 -7.39
C SER A 81 18.54 -4.04 -7.77
N GLU A 82 19.40 -3.04 -7.67
CA GLU A 82 19.07 -1.67 -8.09
C GLU A 82 18.59 -1.56 -9.55
N LYS A 83 18.98 -2.49 -10.43
CA LYS A 83 18.56 -2.51 -11.85
C LYS A 83 17.05 -2.73 -12.01
N ASP A 84 16.39 -3.27 -11.00
CA ASP A 84 14.95 -3.53 -11.01
C ASP A 84 14.14 -2.26 -10.69
N ILE A 85 14.77 -1.22 -10.11
CA ILE A 85 14.15 0.09 -9.92
C ILE A 85 14.24 0.85 -11.25
N LYS A 86 13.11 0.95 -11.96
CA LYS A 86 13.04 1.57 -13.28
C LYS A 86 12.00 2.68 -13.31
N LYS A 87 12.31 3.77 -14.01
CA LYS A 87 11.40 4.90 -14.18
C LYS A 87 10.06 4.45 -14.78
N GLY A 88 8.96 4.81 -14.14
CA GLY A 88 7.61 4.51 -14.60
C GLY A 88 7.13 3.08 -14.36
N TYR A 89 7.91 2.24 -13.68
CA TYR A 89 7.54 0.88 -13.27
C TYR A 89 7.39 0.80 -11.75
N GLY A 90 6.54 -0.10 -11.27
CA GLY A 90 6.49 -0.43 -9.86
C GLY A 90 7.69 -1.30 -9.44
N VAL A 91 8.07 -1.23 -8.18
CA VAL A 91 9.06 -2.14 -7.59
C VAL A 91 8.60 -2.61 -6.21
N ILE A 92 8.64 -3.93 -5.98
CA ILE A 92 8.21 -4.54 -4.72
C ILE A 92 9.40 -5.15 -4.00
N PHE A 93 9.58 -4.76 -2.74
CA PHE A 93 10.63 -5.23 -1.84
C PHE A 93 10.07 -6.36 -0.96
N SER A 94 10.48 -7.61 -1.23
CA SER A 94 9.99 -8.81 -0.52
C SER A 94 10.90 -9.22 0.64
N ASP A 95 12.22 -9.14 0.45
CA ASP A 95 13.20 -9.72 1.35
C ASP A 95 14.28 -8.73 1.80
N LYS A 96 14.07 -7.45 1.53
CA LYS A 96 14.95 -6.36 1.95
C LYS A 96 14.13 -5.15 2.39
N ASN A 97 14.50 -4.57 3.54
CA ASN A 97 13.99 -3.26 3.96
C ASN A 97 14.66 -2.13 3.17
N ILE A 98 14.05 -0.96 3.16
CA ILE A 98 14.55 0.23 2.47
C ILE A 98 15.37 1.05 3.46
N ASP A 99 16.68 1.08 3.26
CA ASP A 99 17.62 1.92 3.96
C ASP A 99 17.82 3.28 3.23
N TRP A 100 18.54 4.21 3.85
CA TRP A 100 18.80 5.54 3.29
C TRP A 100 19.49 5.52 1.92
N ASP A 101 20.40 4.59 1.68
CA ASP A 101 21.09 4.52 0.39
C ASP A 101 20.15 4.05 -0.70
N LEU A 102 19.32 3.06 -0.40
CA LEU A 102 18.30 2.58 -1.31
C LEU A 102 17.20 3.64 -1.56
N ALA A 103 16.79 4.39 -0.54
CA ALA A 103 15.84 5.49 -0.68
C ALA A 103 16.36 6.58 -1.66
N LYS A 104 17.62 6.97 -1.56
CA LYS A 104 18.26 7.91 -2.51
C LYS A 104 18.27 7.35 -3.95
N ILE A 105 18.51 6.06 -4.11
CA ILE A 105 18.47 5.40 -5.42
C ILE A 105 17.05 5.39 -5.98
N ILE A 106 16.04 5.08 -5.15
CA ILE A 106 14.62 5.11 -5.53
C ILE A 106 14.26 6.50 -6.05
N VAL A 107 14.57 7.55 -5.30
CA VAL A 107 14.30 8.94 -5.71
C VAL A 107 15.00 9.30 -7.03
N LYS A 108 16.27 8.91 -7.19
CA LYS A 108 17.03 9.15 -8.43
C LYS A 108 16.42 8.44 -9.64
N ARG A 109 15.92 7.20 -9.46
CA ARG A 109 15.41 6.36 -10.55
C ARG A 109 13.94 6.58 -10.86
N LYS A 110 13.19 7.19 -9.94
CA LYS A 110 11.77 7.57 -10.11
C LYS A 110 10.88 6.43 -10.58
N PRO A 111 10.76 5.33 -9.80
CA PRO A 111 9.74 4.32 -10.10
C PRO A 111 8.35 4.96 -10.04
N LYS A 112 7.35 4.30 -10.60
CA LYS A 112 5.95 4.75 -10.55
C LYS A 112 5.41 4.69 -9.11
N PHE A 113 5.73 3.62 -8.42
CA PHE A 113 5.46 3.39 -7.00
C PHE A 113 6.43 2.35 -6.45
N ILE A 114 6.48 2.26 -5.15
CA ILE A 114 7.18 1.19 -4.43
C ILE A 114 6.20 0.41 -3.57
N GLY A 115 6.56 -0.84 -3.22
CA GLY A 115 5.79 -1.64 -2.27
C GLY A 115 6.72 -2.40 -1.33
N LEU A 116 6.36 -2.43 -0.06
CA LEU A 116 7.09 -3.10 1.00
C LEU A 116 6.32 -4.30 1.54
N SER A 117 7.01 -5.43 1.67
CA SER A 117 6.45 -6.65 2.28
C SER A 117 6.03 -6.39 3.72
N GLU A 118 4.98 -7.08 4.17
CA GLU A 118 4.51 -7.10 5.57
C GLU A 118 5.57 -7.54 6.60
N LYS A 119 6.71 -8.07 6.14
CA LYS A 119 7.86 -8.43 7.00
C LYS A 119 8.65 -7.22 7.50
N PHE A 120 8.47 -6.07 6.89
CA PHE A 120 9.25 -4.85 7.12
C PHE A 120 8.33 -3.66 7.35
N GLU A 121 8.84 -2.66 8.03
CA GLU A 121 8.22 -1.35 8.22
C GLU A 121 9.20 -0.28 7.75
N PHE A 122 8.70 0.82 7.24
CA PHE A 122 9.54 1.98 6.94
C PHE A 122 10.11 2.58 8.21
N ASP A 123 11.36 3.05 8.15
CA ASP A 123 11.81 4.12 9.03
C ASP A 123 11.02 5.38 8.69
N ILE A 124 10.46 6.05 9.71
CA ILE A 124 9.57 7.21 9.55
C ILE A 124 10.23 8.34 8.74
N GLU A 125 11.51 8.60 8.97
CA GLU A 125 12.22 9.66 8.26
C GLU A 125 12.53 9.28 6.80
N ILE A 126 12.74 7.99 6.53
CA ILE A 126 12.89 7.48 5.16
C ILE A 126 11.56 7.59 4.42
N GLU A 127 10.46 7.23 5.06
CA GLU A 127 9.14 7.32 4.45
C GLU A 127 8.80 8.77 4.11
N LYS A 128 8.92 9.69 5.06
CA LYS A 128 8.73 11.13 4.82
C LYS A 128 9.59 11.62 3.65
N PHE A 129 10.87 11.24 3.61
CA PHE A 129 11.76 11.60 2.53
C PHE A 129 11.27 11.12 1.16
N LEU A 130 10.76 9.88 1.07
CA LEU A 130 10.21 9.33 -0.17
C LEU A 130 8.94 10.06 -0.59
N LEU A 131 8.02 10.29 0.35
CA LEU A 131 6.77 11.02 0.11
C LEU A 131 7.01 12.48 -0.31
N GLU A 132 8.00 13.18 0.28
CA GLU A 132 8.44 14.51 -0.17
C GLU A 132 8.94 14.54 -1.61
N LYS A 133 9.39 13.42 -2.13
CA LYS A 133 9.83 13.25 -3.53
C LYS A 133 8.76 12.65 -4.43
N GLU A 134 7.51 12.72 -4.01
CA GLU A 134 6.34 12.24 -4.77
C GLU A 134 6.40 10.73 -5.10
N ILE A 135 7.04 9.93 -4.25
CA ILE A 135 7.05 8.47 -4.39
C ILE A 135 5.86 7.89 -3.64
N ILE A 136 4.91 7.31 -4.37
CA ILE A 136 3.79 6.53 -3.80
C ILE A 136 4.36 5.25 -3.19
N SER A 137 3.97 4.91 -1.97
CA SER A 137 4.40 3.67 -1.31
C SER A 137 3.22 2.81 -0.89
N TYR A 138 3.37 1.50 -1.06
CA TYR A 138 2.46 0.49 -0.52
C TYR A 138 3.12 -0.22 0.64
N GLU A 139 2.37 -0.44 1.70
CA GLU A 139 2.86 -1.18 2.87
C GLU A 139 2.03 -2.42 3.18
N ARG A 140 2.64 -3.28 4.01
CA ARG A 140 2.05 -4.52 4.50
C ARG A 140 1.56 -5.44 3.38
N LEU A 141 2.34 -5.48 2.26
CA LEU A 141 2.05 -6.40 1.16
C LEU A 141 2.31 -7.85 1.59
N ALA A 142 1.25 -8.64 1.62
CA ALA A 142 1.30 -10.07 1.93
C ALA A 142 1.79 -10.89 0.73
N ASN A 143 2.24 -12.12 0.96
CA ASN A 143 2.57 -13.10 -0.08
C ASN A 143 3.64 -12.66 -1.11
N THR A 144 4.40 -11.62 -0.86
CA THR A 144 5.38 -11.07 -1.81
C THR A 144 6.44 -12.06 -2.25
N GLN A 145 6.75 -13.06 -1.41
CA GLN A 145 7.69 -14.16 -1.71
C GLN A 145 7.20 -15.10 -2.83
N LYS A 146 5.92 -15.02 -3.22
CA LYS A 146 5.34 -15.80 -4.32
C LYS A 146 5.40 -15.08 -5.66
N LEU A 147 5.84 -13.81 -5.69
CA LEU A 147 5.89 -12.99 -6.89
C LEU A 147 6.97 -13.51 -7.85
N PRO A 148 6.68 -13.54 -9.16
CA PRO A 148 7.72 -13.69 -10.17
C PRO A 148 8.56 -12.42 -10.29
N LYS A 149 9.63 -12.48 -11.09
CA LYS A 149 10.48 -11.30 -11.31
C LYS A 149 9.75 -10.11 -11.92
N GLU A 150 8.80 -10.36 -12.82
CA GLU A 150 8.00 -9.33 -13.51
C GLU A 150 6.51 -9.69 -13.45
N PHE A 151 5.65 -8.71 -13.22
CA PHE A 151 4.20 -8.87 -13.12
C PHE A 151 3.49 -7.53 -13.33
N MET A 152 2.17 -7.59 -13.54
CA MET A 152 1.30 -6.42 -13.42
C MET A 152 0.82 -6.31 -11.98
N PHE A 153 1.03 -5.16 -11.36
CA PHE A 153 0.55 -4.84 -10.02
C PHE A 153 -0.71 -3.99 -10.11
N TYR A 154 -1.65 -4.28 -9.24
CA TYR A 154 -2.89 -3.55 -9.03
C TYR A 154 -3.03 -3.25 -7.54
N GLY A 155 -3.06 -1.98 -7.17
CA GLY A 155 -3.22 -1.53 -5.79
C GLY A 155 -4.13 -0.30 -5.72
N VAL A 156 -5.29 -0.37 -6.38
CA VAL A 156 -6.20 0.77 -6.51
C VAL A 156 -6.85 1.11 -5.17
N PRO A 157 -6.69 2.36 -4.67
CA PRO A 157 -7.31 2.82 -3.43
C PRO A 157 -8.81 3.05 -3.56
N LEU A 158 -9.47 3.21 -2.44
CA LEU A 158 -10.82 3.78 -2.38
C LEU A 158 -10.75 5.25 -2.85
N ASN A 159 -11.81 5.70 -3.51
CA ASN A 159 -11.91 7.11 -3.94
C ASN A 159 -12.42 7.96 -2.77
N ILE A 160 -11.50 8.40 -1.93
CA ILE A 160 -11.79 9.19 -0.71
C ILE A 160 -11.28 10.61 -0.94
N LYS A 161 -12.18 11.59 -0.82
CA LYS A 161 -11.85 13.00 -0.98
C LYS A 161 -10.84 13.46 0.07
N GLU A 162 -9.80 14.18 -0.37
CA GLU A 162 -8.78 14.80 0.49
C GLU A 162 -8.05 13.81 1.43
N ALA A 163 -8.08 12.51 1.12
CA ALA A 163 -7.41 11.49 1.93
C ALA A 163 -5.89 11.51 1.72
N ASP A 164 -5.20 11.01 2.73
CA ASP A 164 -3.74 10.93 2.82
C ASP A 164 -3.21 9.52 2.55
N GLY A 165 -4.11 8.56 2.37
CA GLY A 165 -3.85 7.17 2.04
C GLY A 165 -5.14 6.38 1.89
N SER A 166 -5.05 5.07 1.74
CA SER A 166 -6.22 4.20 1.68
C SER A 166 -5.83 2.73 1.84
N PRO A 167 -6.65 1.93 2.55
CA PRO A 167 -6.59 0.48 2.40
C PRO A 167 -6.81 0.09 0.94
N VAL A 168 -6.13 -0.99 0.50
CA VAL A 168 -6.24 -1.49 -0.87
C VAL A 168 -6.43 -3.01 -0.90
N ARG A 169 -7.12 -3.54 -1.92
CA ARG A 169 -6.99 -4.94 -2.30
C ARG A 169 -5.89 -5.05 -3.34
N ALA A 170 -4.64 -5.12 -2.89
CA ALA A 170 -3.50 -5.27 -3.78
C ALA A 170 -3.38 -6.69 -4.32
N PHE A 171 -3.06 -6.85 -5.61
CA PHE A 171 -2.78 -8.15 -6.21
C PHE A 171 -1.85 -8.02 -7.42
N ALA A 172 -1.21 -9.12 -7.76
CA ALA A 172 -0.34 -9.24 -8.93
C ALA A 172 -0.93 -10.22 -9.95
N VAL A 173 -0.72 -9.93 -11.24
CA VAL A 173 -1.16 -10.76 -12.37
C VAL A 173 0.02 -11.08 -13.29
N PHE A 174 0.17 -12.33 -13.72
CA PHE A 174 1.20 -12.80 -14.67
C PHE A 174 0.80 -14.10 -15.40
#